data_35ccadf912c1f179bc3479fa4d52e662
#
_entry.id   35ccadf912c1f179bc3479fa4d52e662
#
_cell.length_a   1.000
_cell.length_b   1.000
_cell.length_c   1.000
_cell.angle_alpha   90.00
_cell.angle_beta   90.00
_cell.angle_gamma   90.00
#
_symmetry.space_group_name_H-M   'P 1'
#
loop_
_entity.id
_entity.type
_entity.pdbx_description
1 polymer ?
#
loop_
_entity_poly.entity_id
_entity_poly.type
_entity_poly.pdbx_seq_one_letter_code
_entity_poly.pdbx_strand_id
1 'polypeptide(L)'
;FFLADEQMLEILSQSKEPRAVQPHLGKCFEGLNTIKFEKDLKITQMISPEGERVDLTTPIDPESGPNKGNVEKWLLELEGLQWVSVRRQVELALQDYPKQKRIDWCIKWPAQAILAVSQIFWTQKTEEAIDAGGHQGLDKYVLDLNQGLTDIVMLVRGQLSKLQRKTLSALVVMDIHSRDTNVTMVTGLIEKCSDFQWQSQMRYYWGPAWKDGQAVKKGEGTVVARIVNARCLYGYEYLGNSMRLVVTPLTDRCYRTMISAIDLLYGGAPEGPAGTGKTETVKDLSKAISIQCVVFNCSDQLDYKAMAKFFKGLAGCGSWCCFDEFNRISVEVLSVVAQQ
;
A
#
# COMPACT_ATOMS: atom_id res chain seq x y z
N PHE A 1 13.49 -9.38 -13.20
CA PHE A 1 13.48 -8.33 -14.25
C PHE A 1 14.00 -6.98 -13.74
N PHE A 2 13.87 -6.67 -12.43
CA PHE A 2 14.35 -5.42 -11.82
C PHE A 2 15.74 -5.55 -11.20
N LEU A 3 16.29 -6.76 -11.15
CA LEU A 3 17.65 -7.02 -10.71
C LEU A 3 18.63 -6.88 -11.88
N ALA A 4 19.83 -6.37 -11.60
CA ALA A 4 20.95 -6.45 -12.54
C ALA A 4 21.35 -7.93 -12.73
N ASP A 5 21.88 -8.26 -13.91
CA ASP A 5 22.26 -9.65 -14.24
C ASP A 5 23.30 -10.22 -13.26
N GLU A 6 24.22 -9.39 -12.79
CA GLU A 6 25.21 -9.77 -11.76
C GLU A 6 24.53 -10.15 -10.42
N GLN A 7 23.53 -9.37 -9.99
CA GLN A 7 22.80 -9.62 -8.75
C GLN A 7 21.96 -10.91 -8.85
N MET A 8 21.36 -11.13 -10.01
CA MET A 8 20.60 -12.36 -10.27
C MET A 8 21.54 -13.59 -10.24
N LEU A 9 22.70 -13.50 -10.87
CA LEU A 9 23.72 -14.57 -10.84
C LEU A 9 24.24 -14.80 -9.41
N GLU A 10 24.43 -13.75 -8.63
CA GLU A 10 24.85 -13.87 -7.22
C GLU A 10 23.80 -14.63 -6.39
N ILE A 11 22.51 -14.26 -6.49
CA ILE A 11 21.42 -14.98 -5.81
C ILE A 11 21.39 -16.46 -6.23
N LEU A 12 21.46 -16.75 -7.53
CA LEU A 12 21.41 -18.12 -8.05
C LEU A 12 22.64 -18.95 -7.65
N SER A 13 23.82 -18.32 -7.57
CA SER A 13 25.05 -19.00 -7.13
C SER A 13 25.00 -19.42 -5.66
N GLN A 14 24.22 -18.71 -4.85
CA GLN A 14 24.05 -18.96 -3.42
C GLN A 14 22.83 -19.86 -3.10
N SER A 15 22.24 -20.50 -4.09
CA SER A 15 21.03 -21.33 -3.96
C SER A 15 21.12 -22.46 -2.92
N LYS A 16 22.34 -22.88 -2.55
CA LYS A 16 22.59 -23.92 -1.54
C LYS A 16 22.53 -23.41 -0.08
N GLU A 17 22.63 -22.11 0.13
CA GLU A 17 22.59 -21.48 1.47
C GLU A 17 21.47 -20.45 1.51
N PRO A 18 20.25 -20.80 1.97
CA PRO A 18 19.11 -19.89 1.96
C PRO A 18 19.34 -18.57 2.69
N ARG A 19 20.18 -18.56 3.74
CA ARG A 19 20.50 -17.34 4.49
C ARG A 19 21.31 -16.32 3.70
N ALA A 20 22.06 -16.76 2.71
CA ALA A 20 22.88 -15.90 1.86
C ALA A 20 22.05 -14.98 0.95
N VAL A 21 20.77 -15.30 0.74
CA VAL A 21 19.83 -14.46 -0.05
C VAL A 21 19.36 -13.23 0.70
N GLN A 22 19.50 -13.17 2.02
CA GLN A 22 19.01 -12.03 2.85
C GLN A 22 19.41 -10.64 2.34
N PRO A 23 20.67 -10.35 1.94
CA PRO A 23 21.04 -9.01 1.48
C PRO A 23 20.32 -8.56 0.19
N HIS A 24 19.72 -9.50 -0.54
CA HIS A 24 19.06 -9.23 -1.81
C HIS A 24 17.53 -9.08 -1.66
N LEU A 25 16.94 -9.42 -0.51
CA LEU A 25 15.49 -9.37 -0.30
C LEU A 25 14.91 -7.98 -0.50
N GLY A 26 15.58 -6.94 0.00
CA GLY A 26 15.14 -5.56 -0.18
C GLY A 26 15.16 -5.04 -1.63
N LYS A 27 15.77 -5.80 -2.56
CA LYS A 27 15.75 -5.52 -4.00
C LYS A 27 14.59 -6.24 -4.71
N CYS A 28 14.12 -7.35 -4.13
CA CYS A 28 12.99 -8.13 -4.64
C CYS A 28 11.65 -7.62 -4.10
N PHE A 29 11.65 -7.15 -2.84
CA PHE A 29 10.46 -6.75 -2.10
C PHE A 29 10.68 -5.38 -1.44
N GLU A 30 9.83 -4.41 -1.72
CA GLU A 30 10.02 -3.02 -1.28
C GLU A 30 10.07 -2.87 0.25
N GLY A 31 9.16 -3.55 0.97
CA GLY A 31 9.03 -3.44 2.42
C GLY A 31 9.79 -4.49 3.22
N LEU A 32 10.53 -5.39 2.58
CA LEU A 32 11.19 -6.51 3.22
C LEU A 32 12.71 -6.27 3.29
N ASN A 33 13.24 -6.14 4.50
CA ASN A 33 14.70 -6.06 4.69
C ASN A 33 15.32 -7.42 4.95
N THR A 34 14.74 -8.18 5.88
CA THR A 34 15.21 -9.52 6.26
C THR A 34 14.02 -10.43 6.56
N ILE A 35 14.30 -11.72 6.64
CA ILE A 35 13.37 -12.75 7.08
C ILE A 35 13.95 -13.50 8.28
N LYS A 36 13.09 -14.01 9.14
CA LYS A 36 13.54 -14.80 10.30
C LYS A 36 13.62 -16.27 9.92
N PHE A 37 14.84 -16.82 9.99
CA PHE A 37 15.09 -18.24 9.93
C PHE A 37 15.06 -18.85 11.33
N GLU A 38 14.33 -19.94 11.50
CA GLU A 38 14.40 -20.76 12.70
C GLU A 38 15.67 -21.66 12.68
N LYS A 39 15.87 -22.48 13.73
CA LYS A 39 17.03 -23.36 13.80
C LYS A 39 17.04 -24.43 12.70
N ASP A 40 15.86 -24.86 12.27
CA ASP A 40 15.62 -25.82 11.19
C ASP A 40 15.53 -25.16 9.80
N LEU A 41 16.02 -23.93 9.66
CA LEU A 41 16.01 -23.10 8.44
C LEU A 41 14.62 -22.70 7.94
N LYS A 42 13.55 -23.02 8.63
CA LYS A 42 12.22 -22.56 8.25
C LYS A 42 12.09 -21.06 8.41
N ILE A 43 11.44 -20.42 7.45
CA ILE A 43 11.15 -18.98 7.44
C ILE A 43 9.80 -18.77 8.09
N THR A 44 9.74 -17.94 9.13
CA THR A 44 8.54 -17.74 9.95
C THR A 44 8.05 -16.31 9.98
N GLN A 45 8.91 -15.31 9.76
CA GLN A 45 8.57 -13.89 9.87
C GLN A 45 9.20 -13.06 8.75
N MET A 46 8.49 -12.04 8.34
CA MET A 46 8.99 -10.92 7.55
C MET A 46 9.41 -9.79 8.48
N ILE A 47 10.51 -9.12 8.17
CA ILE A 47 11.06 -8.02 8.97
C ILE A 47 11.34 -6.84 8.06
N SER A 48 10.73 -5.69 8.35
CA SER A 48 10.93 -4.46 7.59
C SER A 48 12.27 -3.76 7.92
N PRO A 49 12.71 -2.77 7.12
CA PRO A 49 13.88 -1.95 7.43
C PRO A 49 13.78 -1.25 8.80
N GLU A 50 12.57 -0.92 9.25
CA GLU A 50 12.33 -0.29 10.54
C GLU A 50 12.30 -1.26 11.71
N GLY A 51 12.36 -2.57 11.44
CA GLY A 51 12.32 -3.64 12.44
C GLY A 51 10.91 -4.10 12.81
N GLU A 52 9.88 -3.72 12.05
CA GLU A 52 8.54 -4.29 12.20
C GLU A 52 8.57 -5.76 11.79
N ARG A 53 7.86 -6.60 12.55
CA ARG A 53 7.81 -8.04 12.34
C ARG A 53 6.39 -8.48 12.04
N VAL A 54 6.23 -9.24 10.98
CA VAL A 54 4.95 -9.85 10.61
C VAL A 54 5.13 -11.34 10.45
N ASP A 55 4.35 -12.12 11.19
CA ASP A 55 4.38 -13.58 11.11
C ASP A 55 3.77 -14.05 9.79
N LEU A 56 4.42 -15.01 9.15
CA LEU A 56 3.83 -15.73 8.02
C LEU A 56 2.71 -16.66 8.52
N THR A 57 1.65 -16.76 7.76
CA THR A 57 0.52 -17.67 8.08
C THR A 57 0.93 -19.14 8.08
N THR A 58 1.94 -19.49 7.27
CA THR A 58 2.54 -20.81 7.21
C THR A 58 4.06 -20.66 7.08
N PRO A 59 4.87 -21.40 7.83
CA PRO A 59 6.32 -21.39 7.65
C PRO A 59 6.72 -21.93 6.29
N ILE A 60 7.71 -21.29 5.65
CA ILE A 60 8.33 -21.78 4.41
C ILE A 60 9.53 -22.66 4.77
N ASP A 61 9.67 -23.79 4.14
CA ASP A 61 10.83 -24.68 4.29
C ASP A 61 11.68 -24.66 3.00
N PRO A 62 12.81 -23.93 2.98
CA PRO A 62 13.69 -23.85 1.81
C PRO A 62 14.43 -25.16 1.49
N GLU A 63 14.50 -26.08 2.45
CA GLU A 63 15.24 -27.33 2.33
C GLU A 63 14.35 -28.54 1.97
N SER A 64 13.05 -28.33 1.80
CA SER A 64 12.11 -29.42 1.50
C SER A 64 11.43 -29.27 0.14
N GLY A 65 11.04 -30.42 -0.42
CA GLY A 65 10.22 -30.50 -1.63
C GLY A 65 10.81 -29.73 -2.82
N PRO A 66 9.98 -28.96 -3.54
CA PRO A 66 10.41 -28.20 -4.71
C PRO A 66 11.31 -27.00 -4.40
N ASN A 67 11.40 -26.59 -3.14
CA ASN A 67 12.20 -25.43 -2.70
C ASN A 67 13.69 -25.80 -2.57
N LYS A 68 14.00 -27.07 -2.34
CA LYS A 68 15.36 -27.51 -2.09
C LYS A 68 16.29 -27.21 -3.28
N GLY A 69 17.25 -26.32 -3.02
CA GLY A 69 18.20 -25.87 -4.05
C GLY A 69 17.61 -24.92 -5.10
N ASN A 70 16.35 -24.45 -4.93
CA ASN A 70 15.66 -23.57 -5.86
C ASN A 70 15.22 -22.29 -5.14
N VAL A 71 16.06 -21.28 -5.16
CA VAL A 71 15.81 -19.99 -4.49
C VAL A 71 14.56 -19.34 -5.06
N GLU A 72 14.37 -19.36 -6.37
CA GLU A 72 13.23 -18.76 -7.05
C GLU A 72 11.89 -19.34 -6.59
N LYS A 73 11.83 -20.63 -6.25
CA LYS A 73 10.57 -21.25 -5.82
C LYS A 73 10.14 -20.82 -4.43
N TRP A 74 11.06 -20.83 -3.46
CA TRP A 74 10.68 -20.38 -2.13
C TRP A 74 10.52 -18.85 -2.05
N LEU A 75 11.17 -18.06 -2.93
CA LEU A 75 10.88 -16.62 -3.06
C LEU A 75 9.47 -16.36 -3.61
N LEU A 76 9.01 -17.14 -4.60
CA LEU A 76 7.62 -17.09 -5.08
C LEU A 76 6.62 -17.52 -4.01
N GLU A 77 6.98 -18.55 -3.21
CA GLU A 77 6.16 -18.95 -2.06
C GLU A 77 6.09 -17.83 -1.01
N LEU A 78 7.21 -17.15 -0.75
CA LEU A 78 7.28 -16.00 0.14
C LEU A 78 6.40 -14.86 -0.35
N GLU A 79 6.41 -14.55 -1.64
CA GLU A 79 5.53 -13.53 -2.25
C GLU A 79 4.05 -13.86 -2.01
N GLY A 80 3.62 -15.08 -2.31
CA GLY A 80 2.24 -15.50 -2.08
C GLY A 80 1.83 -15.47 -0.60
N LEU A 81 2.72 -15.93 0.30
CA LEU A 81 2.48 -15.91 1.74
C LEU A 81 2.53 -14.50 2.33
N GLN A 82 3.31 -13.59 1.75
CA GLN A 82 3.30 -12.16 2.11
C GLN A 82 1.88 -11.59 1.99
N TRP A 83 1.23 -11.76 0.83
CA TRP A 83 -0.13 -11.25 0.60
C TRP A 83 -1.14 -11.87 1.56
N VAL A 84 -1.09 -13.17 1.75
CA VAL A 84 -2.00 -13.88 2.66
C VAL A 84 -1.79 -13.44 4.11
N SER A 85 -0.54 -13.27 4.53
CA SER A 85 -0.19 -12.89 5.90
C SER A 85 -0.60 -11.45 6.21
N VAL A 86 -0.31 -10.51 5.30
CA VAL A 86 -0.73 -9.10 5.47
C VAL A 86 -2.26 -9.00 5.49
N ARG A 87 -2.96 -9.69 4.57
CA ARG A 87 -4.43 -9.75 4.56
C ARG A 87 -4.97 -10.29 5.89
N ARG A 88 -4.35 -11.35 6.42
CA ARG A 88 -4.74 -11.92 7.71
C ARG A 88 -4.54 -10.94 8.86
N GLN A 89 -3.46 -10.16 8.86
CA GLN A 89 -3.24 -9.11 9.86
C GLN A 89 -4.32 -8.03 9.79
N VAL A 90 -4.69 -7.58 8.58
CA VAL A 90 -5.79 -6.61 8.38
C VAL A 90 -7.11 -7.17 8.89
N GLU A 91 -7.46 -8.42 8.57
CA GLU A 91 -8.69 -9.08 9.01
C GLU A 91 -8.76 -9.18 10.54
N LEU A 92 -7.68 -9.61 11.20
CA LEU A 92 -7.61 -9.72 12.66
C LEU A 92 -7.69 -8.33 13.31
N ALA A 93 -6.99 -7.35 12.78
CA ALA A 93 -7.03 -5.97 13.27
C ALA A 93 -8.44 -5.36 13.14
N LEU A 94 -9.16 -5.65 12.03
CA LEU A 94 -10.54 -5.24 11.81
C LEU A 94 -11.49 -5.84 12.84
N GLN A 95 -11.36 -7.13 13.15
CA GLN A 95 -12.17 -7.84 14.14
C GLN A 95 -11.86 -7.38 15.58
N ASP A 96 -10.66 -6.89 15.83
CA ASP A 96 -10.20 -6.46 17.14
C ASP A 96 -10.54 -4.99 17.44
N TYR A 97 -10.68 -4.14 16.41
CA TYR A 97 -10.93 -2.71 16.55
C TYR A 97 -12.13 -2.36 17.45
N PRO A 98 -13.31 -2.97 17.33
CA PRO A 98 -14.45 -2.65 18.17
C PRO A 98 -14.34 -3.19 19.61
N LYS A 99 -13.34 -4.05 19.91
CA LYS A 99 -13.23 -4.75 21.22
C LYS A 99 -12.42 -3.99 22.25
N GLN A 100 -11.70 -2.95 21.84
CA GLN A 100 -10.80 -2.21 22.72
C GLN A 100 -10.75 -0.72 22.37
N LYS A 101 -10.12 0.06 23.24
CA LYS A 101 -9.92 1.49 22.96
C LYS A 101 -8.96 1.66 21.78
N ARG A 102 -9.23 2.65 20.94
CA ARG A 102 -8.42 2.95 19.76
C ARG A 102 -6.94 3.18 20.10
N ILE A 103 -6.63 3.83 21.22
CA ILE A 103 -5.25 4.10 21.67
C ILE A 103 -4.48 2.82 21.98
N ASP A 104 -5.12 1.77 22.48
CA ASP A 104 -4.49 0.48 22.77
C ASP A 104 -4.36 -0.35 21.48
N TRP A 105 -5.36 -0.25 20.62
CA TRP A 105 -5.39 -0.94 19.34
C TRP A 105 -4.30 -0.44 18.37
N CYS A 106 -4.07 0.88 18.27
CA CYS A 106 -3.16 1.48 17.29
C CYS A 106 -1.65 1.27 17.59
N ILE A 107 -1.31 0.62 18.70
CA ILE A 107 0.08 0.24 19.05
C ILE A 107 0.31 -1.28 19.01
N LYS A 108 -0.73 -2.06 18.70
CA LYS A 108 -0.74 -3.52 18.79
C LYS A 108 -0.49 -4.20 17.44
N TRP A 109 -0.99 -3.63 16.36
CA TRP A 109 -0.98 -4.22 15.03
C TRP A 109 0.14 -3.65 14.15
N PRO A 110 0.51 -4.34 13.04
CA PRO A 110 1.41 -3.78 12.05
C PRO A 110 0.88 -2.47 11.46
N ALA A 111 1.78 -1.54 11.13
CA ALA A 111 1.43 -0.20 10.65
C ALA A 111 0.46 -0.22 9.46
N GLN A 112 0.71 -1.10 8.51
CA GLN A 112 -0.12 -1.24 7.32
C GLN A 112 -1.56 -1.69 7.65
N ALA A 113 -1.73 -2.62 8.59
CA ALA A 113 -3.04 -3.04 9.06
C ALA A 113 -3.77 -1.91 9.81
N ILE A 114 -3.04 -1.17 10.65
CA ILE A 114 -3.59 0.00 11.38
C ILE A 114 -4.13 1.04 10.40
N LEU A 115 -3.35 1.40 9.38
CA LEU A 115 -3.75 2.41 8.40
C LEU A 115 -4.96 1.97 7.58
N ALA A 116 -4.95 0.73 7.06
CA ALA A 116 -6.05 0.20 6.27
C ALA A 116 -7.36 0.13 7.08
N VAL A 117 -7.31 -0.42 8.29
CA VAL A 117 -8.49 -0.58 9.15
C VAL A 117 -9.01 0.77 9.65
N SER A 118 -8.13 1.72 9.98
CA SER A 118 -8.54 3.08 10.34
C SER A 118 -9.31 3.76 9.21
N GLN A 119 -8.89 3.58 7.96
CA GLN A 119 -9.60 4.13 6.80
C GLN A 119 -10.93 3.43 6.54
N ILE A 120 -11.04 2.12 6.79
CA ILE A 120 -12.31 1.39 6.69
C ILE A 120 -13.32 1.94 7.71
N PHE A 121 -12.93 2.07 8.98
CA PHE A 121 -13.84 2.61 10.01
C PHE A 121 -14.14 4.09 9.83
N TRP A 122 -13.19 4.88 9.35
CA TRP A 122 -13.47 6.28 8.98
C TRP A 122 -14.51 6.36 7.87
N THR A 123 -14.37 5.57 6.82
CA THR A 123 -15.35 5.50 5.72
C THR A 123 -16.73 5.14 6.24
N GLN A 124 -16.83 4.03 6.99
CA GLN A 124 -18.09 3.55 7.56
C GLN A 124 -18.75 4.62 8.44
N LYS A 125 -18.02 5.19 9.40
CA LYS A 125 -18.57 6.20 10.33
C LYS A 125 -18.95 7.51 9.65
N THR A 126 -18.22 7.90 8.61
CA THR A 126 -18.58 9.07 7.80
C THR A 126 -19.90 8.83 7.06
N GLU A 127 -20.09 7.64 6.45
CA GLU A 127 -21.35 7.30 5.79
C GLU A 127 -22.50 7.19 6.78
N GLU A 128 -22.30 6.56 7.93
CA GLU A 128 -23.30 6.52 9.02
C GLU A 128 -23.70 7.93 9.49
N ALA A 129 -22.73 8.86 9.60
CA ALA A 129 -23.00 10.23 10.01
C ALA A 129 -23.77 11.03 8.95
N ILE A 130 -23.44 10.83 7.67
CA ILE A 130 -24.19 11.45 6.55
C ILE A 130 -25.62 10.91 6.52
N ASP A 131 -25.83 9.63 6.65
CA ASP A 131 -27.15 9.00 6.62
C ASP A 131 -28.00 9.39 7.85
N ALA A 132 -27.37 9.69 8.99
CA ALA A 132 -28.04 10.12 10.22
C ALA A 132 -28.52 11.57 10.17
N GLY A 133 -27.93 12.45 9.33
CA GLY A 133 -28.35 13.86 9.30
C GLY A 133 -27.51 14.77 8.40
N GLY A 134 -26.97 14.24 7.31
CA GLY A 134 -26.18 15.01 6.34
C GLY A 134 -25.02 15.78 6.99
N HIS A 135 -24.86 17.04 6.65
CA HIS A 135 -23.81 17.89 7.21
C HIS A 135 -23.91 18.06 8.74
N GLN A 136 -25.13 18.01 9.33
CA GLN A 136 -25.30 18.11 10.80
C GLN A 136 -24.84 16.83 11.51
N GLY A 137 -25.03 15.66 10.88
CA GLY A 137 -24.48 14.40 11.37
C GLY A 137 -22.97 14.39 11.33
N LEU A 138 -22.39 14.90 10.24
CA LEU A 138 -20.94 15.05 10.09
C LEU A 138 -20.32 16.02 11.08
N ASP A 139 -20.99 17.13 11.40
CA ASP A 139 -20.48 18.11 12.37
C ASP A 139 -20.30 17.47 13.75
N LYS A 140 -21.23 16.62 14.16
CA LYS A 140 -21.10 15.83 15.38
C LYS A 140 -19.92 14.85 15.30
N TYR A 141 -19.76 14.15 14.17
CA TYR A 141 -18.65 13.21 13.99
C TYR A 141 -17.28 13.90 13.94
N VAL A 142 -17.20 15.14 13.47
CA VAL A 142 -15.95 15.96 13.54
C VAL A 142 -15.49 16.15 14.98
N LEU A 143 -16.39 16.25 15.95
CA LEU A 143 -16.02 16.32 17.38
C LEU A 143 -15.32 15.03 17.83
N ASP A 144 -15.85 13.87 17.42
CA ASP A 144 -15.26 12.57 17.74
C ASP A 144 -13.85 12.42 17.08
N LEU A 145 -13.71 12.89 15.84
CA LEU A 145 -12.41 12.88 15.13
C LEU A 145 -11.38 13.78 15.83
N ASN A 146 -11.78 14.96 16.29
CA ASN A 146 -10.92 15.87 17.06
C ASN A 146 -10.50 15.25 18.41
N GLN A 147 -11.43 14.59 19.10
CA GLN A 147 -11.11 13.85 20.33
C GLN A 147 -10.11 12.73 20.06
N GLY A 148 -10.34 11.93 19.03
CA GLY A 148 -9.45 10.86 18.62
C GLY A 148 -8.03 11.33 18.26
N LEU A 149 -7.90 12.49 17.60
CA LEU A 149 -6.61 13.12 17.33
C LEU A 149 -5.92 13.56 18.64
N THR A 150 -6.67 14.17 19.55
CA THR A 150 -6.16 14.58 20.87
C THR A 150 -5.61 13.38 21.65
N ASP A 151 -6.35 12.29 21.65
CA ASP A 151 -5.96 11.04 22.34
C ASP A 151 -4.65 10.46 21.78
N ILE A 152 -4.50 10.45 20.44
CA ILE A 152 -3.26 9.99 19.79
C ILE A 152 -2.10 10.93 20.07
N VAL A 153 -2.31 12.25 20.07
CA VAL A 153 -1.26 13.24 20.43
C VAL A 153 -0.78 13.03 21.87
N MET A 154 -1.69 12.77 22.78
CA MET A 154 -1.33 12.44 24.17
C MET A 154 -0.54 11.13 24.26
N LEU A 155 -0.92 10.11 23.48
CA LEU A 155 -0.20 8.85 23.39
C LEU A 155 1.23 9.05 22.85
N VAL A 156 1.41 9.86 21.80
CA VAL A 156 2.73 10.16 21.19
C VAL A 156 3.66 10.89 22.16
N ARG A 157 3.12 11.69 23.08
CA ARG A 157 3.89 12.35 24.14
C ARG A 157 4.36 11.39 25.24
N GLY A 158 3.78 10.20 25.33
CA GLY A 158 4.16 9.15 26.29
C GLY A 158 5.42 8.39 25.89
N GLN A 159 5.69 7.31 26.62
CA GLN A 159 6.81 6.41 26.34
C GLN A 159 6.41 5.40 25.25
N LEU A 160 6.95 5.56 24.06
CA LEU A 160 6.73 4.69 22.91
C LEU A 160 8.04 4.22 22.31
N SER A 161 8.05 3.02 21.76
CA SER A 161 9.16 2.54 20.92
C SER A 161 9.31 3.41 19.67
N LYS A 162 10.49 3.39 19.05
CA LYS A 162 10.75 4.10 17.77
C LYS A 162 9.78 3.65 16.68
N LEU A 163 9.48 2.35 16.64
CA LEU A 163 8.55 1.76 15.67
C LEU A 163 7.12 2.27 15.89
N GLN A 164 6.60 2.18 17.11
CA GLN A 164 5.26 2.69 17.45
C GLN A 164 5.11 4.17 17.15
N ARG A 165 6.13 4.97 17.45
CA ARG A 165 6.14 6.42 17.15
C ARG A 165 6.05 6.67 15.64
N LYS A 166 6.75 5.88 14.82
CA LYS A 166 6.69 5.98 13.36
C LYS A 166 5.29 5.62 12.84
N THR A 167 4.71 4.52 13.32
CA THR A 167 3.33 4.11 12.99
C THR A 167 2.32 5.19 13.32
N LEU A 168 2.38 5.74 14.54
CA LEU A 168 1.45 6.78 14.96
C LEU A 168 1.64 8.09 14.19
N SER A 169 2.87 8.41 13.77
CA SER A 169 3.11 9.58 12.90
C SER A 169 2.39 9.45 11.55
N ALA A 170 2.43 8.26 10.92
CA ALA A 170 1.68 8.00 9.70
C ALA A 170 0.16 8.03 9.95
N LEU A 171 -0.31 7.47 11.08
CA LEU A 171 -1.72 7.47 11.44
C LEU A 171 -2.25 8.89 11.66
N VAL A 172 -1.51 9.76 12.36
CA VAL A 172 -1.88 11.16 12.60
C VAL A 172 -2.06 11.92 11.28
N VAL A 173 -1.18 11.69 10.30
CA VAL A 173 -1.32 12.33 8.98
C VAL A 173 -2.65 11.93 8.32
N MET A 174 -3.01 10.66 8.38
CA MET A 174 -4.26 10.16 7.81
C MET A 174 -5.49 10.65 8.59
N ASP A 175 -5.42 10.71 9.92
CA ASP A 175 -6.51 11.20 10.76
C ASP A 175 -6.77 12.70 10.57
N ILE A 176 -5.72 13.51 10.39
CA ILE A 176 -5.85 14.92 10.06
C ILE A 176 -6.56 15.08 8.71
N HIS A 177 -6.13 14.34 7.69
CA HIS A 177 -6.80 14.36 6.40
C HIS A 177 -8.27 13.93 6.52
N SER A 178 -8.57 12.89 7.25
CA SER A 178 -9.93 12.39 7.51
C SER A 178 -10.81 13.46 8.17
N ARG A 179 -10.28 14.14 9.20
CA ARG A 179 -10.97 15.25 9.87
C ARG A 179 -11.21 16.43 8.92
N ASP A 180 -10.17 16.88 8.21
CA ASP A 180 -10.25 18.06 7.32
C ASP A 180 -11.21 17.82 6.16
N THR A 181 -11.26 16.59 5.65
CA THR A 181 -12.24 16.16 4.66
C THR A 181 -13.68 16.31 5.21
N ASN A 182 -13.94 15.80 6.42
CA ASN A 182 -15.26 15.93 7.03
C ASN A 182 -15.64 17.40 7.32
N VAL A 183 -14.71 18.23 7.79
CA VAL A 183 -14.94 19.68 7.96
C VAL A 183 -15.28 20.35 6.63
N THR A 184 -14.58 20.00 5.56
CA THR A 184 -14.88 20.52 4.21
C THR A 184 -16.26 20.11 3.74
N MET A 185 -16.68 18.88 4.03
CA MET A 185 -18.02 18.38 3.69
C MET A 185 -19.13 19.05 4.52
N VAL A 186 -18.87 19.37 5.80
CA VAL A 186 -19.80 20.15 6.64
C VAL A 186 -19.98 21.54 6.07
N THR A 187 -18.90 22.24 5.73
CA THR A 187 -18.97 23.59 5.11
C THR A 187 -19.61 23.58 3.72
N GLY A 188 -19.47 22.47 2.99
CA GLY A 188 -20.11 22.23 1.70
C GLY A 188 -21.57 21.81 1.79
N LEU A 189 -22.14 21.69 3.01
CA LEU A 189 -23.54 21.35 3.27
C LEU A 189 -23.99 20.06 2.57
N ILE A 190 -23.17 19.01 2.59
CA ILE A 190 -23.55 17.75 1.96
C ILE A 190 -24.69 17.06 2.73
N GLU A 191 -25.58 16.41 1.98
CA GLU A 191 -26.78 15.79 2.53
C GLU A 191 -26.80 14.26 2.33
N LYS A 192 -26.12 13.75 1.33
CA LYS A 192 -26.20 12.34 0.94
C LYS A 192 -24.85 11.74 0.62
N CYS A 193 -24.71 10.44 0.86
CA CYS A 193 -23.52 9.68 0.45
C CYS A 193 -23.29 9.67 -1.07
N SER A 194 -24.28 10.04 -1.90
CA SER A 194 -24.14 10.21 -3.35
C SER A 194 -23.53 11.53 -3.77
N ASP A 195 -23.36 12.48 -2.86
CA ASP A 195 -22.82 13.81 -3.19
C ASP A 195 -21.37 13.72 -3.62
N PHE A 196 -21.01 14.47 -4.66
CA PHE A 196 -19.71 14.38 -5.31
C PHE A 196 -18.54 14.63 -4.36
N GLN A 197 -18.69 15.51 -3.38
CA GLN A 197 -17.65 15.83 -2.40
C GLN A 197 -17.23 14.58 -1.62
N TRP A 198 -18.18 13.72 -1.22
CA TRP A 198 -17.89 12.44 -0.60
C TRP A 198 -17.43 11.40 -1.60
N GLN A 199 -18.11 11.28 -2.74
CA GLN A 199 -17.77 10.31 -3.77
C GLN A 199 -16.34 10.49 -4.32
N SER A 200 -15.84 11.73 -4.33
CA SER A 200 -14.50 12.07 -4.81
C SER A 200 -13.37 11.70 -3.83
N GLN A 201 -13.69 11.32 -2.60
CA GLN A 201 -12.71 10.87 -1.61
C GLN A 201 -12.35 9.41 -1.80
N MET A 202 -11.11 9.04 -1.38
CA MET A 202 -10.69 7.64 -1.37
C MET A 202 -11.32 6.93 -0.16
N ARG A 203 -12.25 6.04 -0.42
CA ARG A 203 -13.06 5.33 0.58
C ARG A 203 -12.68 3.87 0.61
N TYR A 204 -12.52 3.31 1.81
CA TYR A 204 -12.10 1.92 1.99
C TYR A 204 -13.24 1.09 2.57
N TYR A 205 -13.47 -0.07 1.97
CA TYR A 205 -14.52 -1.00 2.36
C TYR A 205 -13.93 -2.38 2.60
N TRP A 206 -14.45 -3.08 3.59
CA TRP A 206 -14.23 -4.50 3.75
C TRP A 206 -15.40 -5.26 3.14
N GLY A 207 -15.15 -6.04 2.12
CA GLY A 207 -16.19 -6.74 1.39
C GLY A 207 -15.65 -7.85 0.51
N PRO A 208 -16.54 -8.56 -0.21
CA PRO A 208 -16.10 -9.59 -1.15
C PRO A 208 -15.23 -8.99 -2.27
N ALA A 209 -14.22 -9.72 -2.69
CA ALA A 209 -13.48 -9.39 -3.90
C ALA A 209 -14.40 -9.56 -5.12
N TRP A 210 -14.41 -8.57 -5.99
CA TRP A 210 -15.21 -8.57 -7.23
C TRP A 210 -14.29 -8.66 -8.44
N LYS A 211 -14.59 -9.57 -9.34
CA LYS A 211 -13.98 -9.62 -10.67
C LYS A 211 -15.12 -9.70 -11.70
N ASP A 212 -15.05 -8.86 -12.71
CA ASP A 212 -16.04 -8.79 -13.79
C ASP A 212 -17.50 -8.66 -13.30
N GLY A 213 -17.70 -7.88 -12.22
CA GLY A 213 -19.02 -7.67 -11.62
C GLY A 213 -19.51 -8.80 -10.73
N GLN A 214 -18.74 -9.87 -10.52
CA GLN A 214 -19.07 -11.00 -9.66
C GLN A 214 -18.12 -11.13 -8.47
N ALA A 215 -18.61 -11.58 -7.33
CA ALA A 215 -17.79 -11.88 -6.16
C ALA A 215 -16.87 -13.08 -6.46
N VAL A 216 -15.55 -12.89 -6.34
CA VAL A 216 -14.55 -13.91 -6.73
C VAL A 216 -14.56 -15.10 -5.78
N LYS A 217 -14.85 -14.89 -4.50
CA LYS A 217 -15.02 -15.96 -3.51
C LYS A 217 -16.12 -15.59 -2.50
N LYS A 218 -17.10 -16.44 -2.32
CA LYS A 218 -18.07 -16.33 -1.21
C LYS A 218 -17.34 -16.57 0.11
N GLY A 219 -17.39 -15.60 1.02
CA GLY A 219 -16.95 -15.74 2.40
C GLY A 219 -15.57 -15.19 2.75
N GLU A 220 -14.72 -14.82 1.78
CA GLU A 220 -13.46 -14.15 2.04
C GLU A 220 -13.59 -12.64 1.80
N GLY A 221 -13.49 -11.83 2.90
CA GLY A 221 -13.44 -10.38 2.80
C GLY A 221 -12.09 -9.89 2.29
N THR A 222 -12.10 -8.77 1.58
CA THR A 222 -10.91 -8.04 1.16
C THR A 222 -11.13 -6.54 1.30
N VAL A 223 -10.06 -5.78 1.36
CA VAL A 223 -10.12 -4.32 1.33
C VAL A 223 -10.30 -3.86 -0.12
N VAL A 224 -11.30 -3.03 -0.34
CA VAL A 224 -11.58 -2.41 -1.65
C VAL A 224 -11.54 -0.90 -1.48
N ALA A 225 -10.62 -0.23 -2.15
CA ALA A 225 -10.61 1.22 -2.25
C ALA A 225 -11.54 1.68 -3.40
N ARG A 226 -12.33 2.74 -3.14
CA ARG A 226 -13.22 3.34 -4.15
C ARG A 226 -13.00 4.85 -4.19
N ILE A 227 -13.01 5.37 -5.39
CA ILE A 227 -12.97 6.81 -5.63
C ILE A 227 -13.84 7.13 -6.85
N VAL A 228 -14.87 7.93 -6.67
CA VAL A 228 -15.94 8.11 -7.66
C VAL A 228 -16.51 6.73 -8.08
N ASN A 229 -16.37 6.34 -9.32
CA ASN A 229 -16.82 5.03 -9.85
C ASN A 229 -15.71 3.99 -9.89
N ALA A 230 -14.45 4.42 -9.77
CA ALA A 230 -13.30 3.54 -9.84
C ALA A 230 -13.19 2.65 -8.61
N ARG A 231 -12.75 1.42 -8.80
CA ARG A 231 -12.56 0.41 -7.77
C ARG A 231 -11.16 -0.18 -7.88
N CYS A 232 -10.45 -0.21 -6.77
CA CYS A 232 -9.13 -0.80 -6.71
C CYS A 232 -9.08 -1.81 -5.57
N LEU A 233 -8.63 -3.03 -5.85
CA LEU A 233 -8.37 -4.03 -4.83
C LEU A 233 -7.08 -3.66 -4.10
N TYR A 234 -7.07 -3.81 -2.79
CA TYR A 234 -5.87 -3.65 -1.98
C TYR A 234 -4.91 -4.81 -2.28
N GLY A 235 -3.65 -4.49 -2.61
CA GLY A 235 -2.69 -5.48 -3.10
C GLY A 235 -2.10 -6.38 -2.02
N TYR A 236 -2.14 -5.97 -0.75
CA TYR A 236 -1.55 -6.69 0.39
C TYR A 236 -0.05 -6.96 0.29
N GLU A 237 0.66 -6.24 -0.54
CA GLU A 237 2.11 -6.29 -0.51
C GLU A 237 2.64 -5.71 0.79
N TYR A 238 3.65 -6.36 1.37
CA TYR A 238 4.22 -5.87 2.60
C TYR A 238 5.15 -4.69 2.31
N LEU A 239 4.73 -3.51 2.72
CA LEU A 239 5.45 -2.25 2.51
C LEU A 239 6.12 -1.73 3.79
N GLY A 240 6.09 -2.54 4.86
CA GLY A 240 6.66 -2.19 6.17
C GLY A 240 5.98 -0.98 6.79
N ASN A 241 6.71 -0.28 7.64
CA ASN A 241 6.24 0.92 8.32
C ASN A 241 6.69 2.17 7.57
N SER A 242 6.15 2.38 6.37
CA SER A 242 6.47 3.54 5.54
C SER A 242 5.70 4.78 5.97
N MET A 243 6.36 5.94 5.89
CA MET A 243 5.69 7.23 6.14
C MET A 243 4.65 7.53 5.04
N ARG A 244 3.58 8.23 5.42
CA ARG A 244 2.58 8.76 4.51
C ARG A 244 2.81 10.24 4.24
N LEU A 245 2.50 10.70 3.05
CA LEU A 245 2.53 12.13 2.72
C LEU A 245 1.29 12.83 3.30
N VAL A 246 1.45 14.13 3.56
CA VAL A 246 0.31 14.97 3.91
C VAL A 246 -0.58 15.11 2.67
N VAL A 247 -1.83 14.67 2.80
CA VAL A 247 -2.79 14.73 1.71
C VAL A 247 -3.41 16.13 1.66
N THR A 248 -3.27 16.78 0.52
CA THR A 248 -3.82 18.09 0.23
C THR A 248 -4.95 17.98 -0.81
N PRO A 249 -5.81 19.01 -1.00
CA PRO A 249 -6.82 18.98 -2.07
C PRO A 249 -6.23 18.75 -3.47
N LEU A 250 -4.96 19.14 -3.68
CA LEU A 250 -4.25 18.86 -4.94
C LEU A 250 -3.89 17.40 -5.09
N THR A 251 -3.35 16.76 -4.04
CA THR A 251 -3.02 15.32 -4.04
C THR A 251 -4.27 14.47 -4.13
N ASP A 252 -5.38 14.84 -3.50
CA ASP A 252 -6.68 14.17 -3.66
C ASP A 252 -7.15 14.18 -5.12
N ARG A 253 -6.97 15.31 -5.81
CA ARG A 253 -7.28 15.39 -7.24
C ARG A 253 -6.40 14.48 -8.07
N CYS A 254 -5.11 14.43 -7.77
CA CYS A 254 -4.16 13.51 -8.42
C CYS A 254 -4.55 12.05 -8.17
N TYR A 255 -4.88 11.68 -6.94
CA TYR A 255 -5.32 10.32 -6.59
C TYR A 255 -6.57 9.91 -7.37
N ARG A 256 -7.58 10.79 -7.40
CA ARG A 256 -8.81 10.54 -8.16
C ARG A 256 -8.53 10.32 -9.64
N THR A 257 -7.70 11.16 -10.26
CA THR A 257 -7.37 11.05 -11.68
C THR A 257 -6.61 9.77 -11.98
N MET A 258 -5.57 9.46 -11.18
CA MET A 258 -4.73 8.27 -11.39
C MET A 258 -5.51 6.97 -11.16
N ILE A 259 -6.28 6.85 -10.09
CA ILE A 259 -7.06 5.64 -9.83
C ILE A 259 -8.14 5.45 -10.88
N SER A 260 -8.81 6.52 -11.32
CA SER A 260 -9.79 6.43 -12.40
C SER A 260 -9.17 6.02 -13.75
N ALA A 261 -7.96 6.48 -14.03
CA ALA A 261 -7.23 6.07 -15.22
C ALA A 261 -6.85 4.58 -15.16
N ILE A 262 -6.33 4.12 -14.02
CA ILE A 262 -5.94 2.72 -13.84
C ILE A 262 -7.14 1.77 -13.91
N ASP A 263 -8.29 2.14 -13.35
CA ASP A 263 -9.53 1.36 -13.44
C ASP A 263 -9.98 1.18 -14.90
N LEU A 264 -9.66 2.15 -15.77
CA LEU A 264 -9.90 2.10 -17.20
C LEU A 264 -8.72 1.52 -18.00
N LEU A 265 -7.72 0.94 -17.33
CA LEU A 265 -6.49 0.39 -17.91
C LEU A 265 -5.62 1.44 -18.64
N TYR A 266 -5.67 2.69 -18.19
CA TYR A 266 -4.79 3.77 -18.64
C TYR A 266 -3.71 4.07 -17.60
N GLY A 267 -2.60 4.66 -18.08
CA GLY A 267 -1.59 5.22 -17.20
C GLY A 267 -1.96 6.62 -16.69
N GLY A 268 -1.35 7.03 -15.60
CA GLY A 268 -1.42 8.40 -15.09
C GLY A 268 -0.16 9.19 -15.46
N ALA A 269 -0.33 10.44 -15.87
CA ALA A 269 0.78 11.34 -16.24
C ALA A 269 0.74 12.62 -15.38
N PRO A 270 1.30 12.62 -14.15
CA PRO A 270 1.39 13.83 -13.35
C PRO A 270 2.34 14.84 -13.99
N GLU A 271 1.82 16.00 -14.39
CA GLU A 271 2.58 17.09 -14.97
C GLU A 271 2.77 18.24 -13.98
N GLY A 272 3.87 18.97 -14.10
CA GLY A 272 4.16 20.14 -13.29
C GLY A 272 5.65 20.45 -13.18
N PRO A 273 6.02 21.59 -12.57
CA PRO A 273 7.41 21.99 -12.37
C PRO A 273 8.22 20.96 -11.57
N ALA A 274 9.54 21.01 -11.70
CA ALA A 274 10.45 20.20 -10.89
C ALA A 274 10.24 20.49 -9.39
N GLY A 275 10.39 19.47 -8.53
CA GLY A 275 10.29 19.60 -7.08
C GLY A 275 8.86 19.74 -6.53
N THR A 276 7.80 19.54 -7.34
CA THR A 276 6.40 19.61 -6.87
C THR A 276 5.89 18.31 -6.25
N GLY A 277 6.74 17.29 -6.12
CA GLY A 277 6.39 16.03 -5.46
C GLY A 277 5.60 15.05 -6.32
N LYS A 278 5.68 15.12 -7.65
CA LYS A 278 4.95 14.23 -8.58
C LYS A 278 5.24 12.75 -8.29
N THR A 279 6.50 12.37 -8.28
CA THR A 279 6.95 10.99 -8.02
C THR A 279 6.55 10.51 -6.62
N GLU A 280 6.70 11.37 -5.60
CA GLU A 280 6.30 11.02 -4.24
C GLU A 280 4.78 10.86 -4.10
N THR A 281 3.98 11.63 -4.84
CA THR A 281 2.52 11.48 -4.88
C THR A 281 2.12 10.11 -5.46
N VAL A 282 2.78 9.65 -6.53
CA VAL A 282 2.53 8.32 -7.11
C VAL A 282 2.90 7.21 -6.12
N LYS A 283 4.07 7.33 -5.47
CA LYS A 283 4.51 6.37 -4.44
C LYS A 283 3.56 6.33 -3.25
N ASP A 284 3.06 7.49 -2.78
CA ASP A 284 2.12 7.50 -1.66
C ASP A 284 0.78 6.87 -2.03
N LEU A 285 0.32 7.08 -3.27
CA LEU A 285 -0.89 6.42 -3.76
C LEU A 285 -0.72 4.90 -3.84
N SER A 286 0.43 4.40 -4.31
CA SER A 286 0.71 2.96 -4.33
C SER A 286 0.72 2.35 -2.93
N LYS A 287 1.30 3.06 -1.94
CA LYS A 287 1.24 2.66 -0.52
C LYS A 287 -0.19 2.66 0.03
N ALA A 288 -1.03 3.61 -0.39
CA ALA A 288 -2.42 3.67 0.01
C ALA A 288 -3.19 2.41 -0.37
N ILE A 289 -2.89 1.83 -1.52
CA ILE A 289 -3.53 0.60 -2.03
C ILE A 289 -2.66 -0.65 -1.86
N SER A 290 -1.51 -0.53 -1.18
CA SER A 290 -0.60 -1.65 -0.87
C SER A 290 -0.12 -2.41 -2.10
N ILE A 291 0.33 -1.69 -3.10
CA ILE A 291 0.96 -2.22 -4.32
C ILE A 291 2.38 -1.64 -4.41
N GLN A 292 3.35 -2.49 -4.71
CA GLN A 292 4.72 -2.06 -4.94
C GLN A 292 4.79 -1.07 -6.11
N CYS A 293 5.56 0.01 -5.94
CA CYS A 293 5.81 0.99 -6.97
C CYS A 293 7.30 1.09 -7.27
N VAL A 294 7.71 0.55 -8.40
CA VAL A 294 9.10 0.66 -8.87
C VAL A 294 9.30 2.01 -9.53
N VAL A 295 10.27 2.79 -9.05
CA VAL A 295 10.64 4.06 -9.69
C VAL A 295 11.79 3.82 -10.64
N PHE A 296 11.57 4.17 -11.89
CA PHE A 296 12.55 4.04 -12.96
C PHE A 296 12.91 5.43 -13.50
N ASN A 297 14.17 5.84 -13.27
CA ASN A 297 14.66 7.11 -13.79
C ASN A 297 15.09 6.96 -15.24
N CYS A 298 14.36 7.59 -16.13
CA CYS A 298 14.64 7.58 -17.56
C CYS A 298 15.83 8.49 -17.89
N SER A 299 16.66 8.07 -18.83
CA SER A 299 17.80 8.81 -19.34
C SER A 299 17.91 8.68 -20.85
N ASP A 300 18.70 9.53 -21.46
CA ASP A 300 19.03 9.51 -22.88
C ASP A 300 19.85 8.29 -23.32
N GLN A 301 20.48 7.59 -22.35
CA GLN A 301 21.26 6.37 -22.59
C GLN A 301 20.39 5.10 -22.57
N LEU A 302 19.11 5.23 -22.26
CA LEU A 302 18.19 4.10 -22.16
C LEU A 302 17.89 3.54 -23.55
N ASP A 303 18.11 2.23 -23.74
CA ASP A 303 17.77 1.55 -24.98
C ASP A 303 16.40 0.85 -24.90
N TYR A 304 15.86 0.51 -26.06
CA TYR A 304 14.56 -0.16 -26.16
C TYR A 304 14.58 -1.59 -25.59
N LYS A 305 15.73 -2.26 -25.53
CA LYS A 305 15.85 -3.62 -24.99
C LYS A 305 15.73 -3.63 -23.48
N ALA A 306 16.36 -2.63 -22.81
CA ALA A 306 16.21 -2.43 -21.37
C ALA A 306 14.76 -2.12 -21.01
N MET A 307 14.08 -1.26 -21.79
CA MET A 307 12.66 -0.98 -21.62
C MET A 307 11.80 -2.22 -21.78
N ALA A 308 12.04 -3.03 -22.83
CA ALA A 308 11.30 -4.27 -23.06
C ALA A 308 11.47 -5.28 -21.90
N LYS A 309 12.71 -5.42 -21.37
CA LYS A 309 12.99 -6.26 -20.19
C LYS A 309 12.19 -5.76 -18.99
N PHE A 310 12.13 -4.45 -18.80
CA PHE A 310 11.42 -3.81 -17.71
C PHE A 310 9.90 -4.03 -17.81
N PHE A 311 9.30 -3.80 -18.98
CA PHE A 311 7.88 -4.05 -19.23
C PHE A 311 7.48 -5.52 -19.02
N LYS A 312 8.33 -6.47 -19.44
CA LYS A 312 8.12 -7.90 -19.13
C LYS A 312 8.07 -8.16 -17.62
N GLY A 313 8.94 -7.49 -16.86
CA GLY A 313 8.93 -7.57 -15.40
C GLY A 313 7.62 -7.04 -14.81
N LEU A 314 7.19 -5.84 -15.22
CA LEU A 314 5.94 -5.23 -14.76
C LEU A 314 4.72 -6.09 -15.09
N ALA A 315 4.65 -6.60 -16.32
CA ALA A 315 3.56 -7.49 -16.74
C ALA A 315 3.55 -8.83 -15.98
N GLY A 316 4.74 -9.29 -15.56
CA GLY A 316 4.88 -10.55 -14.80
C GLY A 316 4.49 -10.42 -13.33
N CYS A 317 4.83 -9.31 -12.67
CA CYS A 317 4.60 -9.12 -11.23
C CYS A 317 3.34 -8.29 -10.90
N GLY A 318 2.79 -7.52 -11.85
CA GLY A 318 1.65 -6.64 -11.60
C GLY A 318 1.95 -5.40 -10.75
N SER A 319 3.23 -5.08 -10.53
CA SER A 319 3.66 -3.88 -9.80
C SER A 319 3.35 -2.60 -10.58
N TRP A 320 3.20 -1.50 -9.85
CA TRP A 320 3.19 -0.18 -10.47
C TRP A 320 4.60 0.26 -10.83
N CYS A 321 4.72 1.07 -11.87
CA CYS A 321 5.96 1.73 -12.23
C CYS A 321 5.74 3.22 -12.37
N CYS A 322 6.65 3.99 -11.78
CA CYS A 322 6.76 5.42 -12.01
C CYS A 322 7.99 5.68 -12.91
N PHE A 323 7.74 5.99 -14.18
CA PHE A 323 8.79 6.42 -15.11
C PHE A 323 9.08 7.90 -14.88
N ASP A 324 10.12 8.19 -14.11
CA ASP A 324 10.52 9.57 -13.83
C ASP A 324 11.36 10.13 -14.96
N GLU A 325 11.24 11.44 -15.23
CA GLU A 325 11.92 12.12 -16.31
C GLU A 325 11.75 11.46 -17.70
N PHE A 326 10.54 10.98 -17.99
CA PHE A 326 10.22 10.25 -19.23
C PHE A 326 10.54 11.02 -20.51
N ASN A 327 10.52 12.33 -20.45
CA ASN A 327 10.88 13.25 -21.53
C ASN A 327 12.37 13.22 -21.94
N ARG A 328 13.24 12.58 -21.14
CA ARG A 328 14.67 12.42 -21.45
C ARG A 328 14.96 11.26 -22.40
N ILE A 329 14.01 10.39 -22.62
CA ILE A 329 14.18 9.25 -23.55
C ILE A 329 14.28 9.79 -24.98
N SER A 330 15.22 9.26 -25.78
CA SER A 330 15.37 9.67 -27.17
C SER A 330 14.13 9.35 -28.01
N VAL A 331 13.84 10.15 -29.04
CA VAL A 331 12.63 10.00 -29.88
C VAL A 331 12.60 8.64 -30.59
N GLU A 332 13.76 8.12 -30.97
CA GLU A 332 13.91 6.81 -31.61
C GLU A 332 13.46 5.68 -30.67
N VAL A 333 13.87 5.75 -29.40
CA VAL A 333 13.47 4.77 -28.38
C VAL A 333 12.01 4.93 -28.02
N LEU A 334 11.51 6.17 -27.89
CA LEU A 334 10.09 6.44 -27.62
C LEU A 334 9.17 5.84 -28.69
N SER A 335 9.57 5.92 -29.95
CA SER A 335 8.84 5.34 -31.09
C SER A 335 8.65 3.83 -30.93
N VAL A 336 9.67 3.12 -30.43
CA VAL A 336 9.59 1.67 -30.18
C VAL A 336 8.80 1.36 -28.90
N VAL A 337 9.01 2.16 -27.85
CA VAL A 337 8.28 2.02 -26.57
C VAL A 337 6.77 2.19 -26.75
N ALA A 338 6.36 3.11 -27.64
CA ALA A 338 4.95 3.34 -27.95
C ALA A 338 4.25 2.13 -28.60
N GLN A 339 5.03 1.19 -29.16
CA GLN A 339 4.51 -0.04 -29.77
C GLN A 339 4.54 -1.24 -28.81
N GLN A 340 5.28 -1.16 -27.72
CA GLN A 340 5.39 -2.21 -26.71
C GLN A 340 4.29 -2.11 -25.65
#